data_f8725324ecfc87f4e2e0aa28e183b0a8
#
_entry.id   f8725324ecfc87f4e2e0aa28e183b0a8
#
_cell.length_a   1.000
_cell.length_b   1.000
_cell.length_c   1.000
_cell.angle_alpha   90.00
_cell.angle_beta   90.00
_cell.angle_gamma   90.00
#
_symmetry.space_group_name_H-M   'P 1'
#
loop_
_entity.id
_entity.type
_entity.pdbx_description
1 polymer ?
#
loop_
_entity_poly.entity_id
_entity_poly.type
_entity_poly.pdbx_seq_one_letter_code
_entity_poly.pdbx_strand_id
1 'polypeptide(L)'
;MIRFLVMDVDGTLTDGMIYMGETGEMCKAFSIKDGCGIKELLPENGIIPIIITARESRIVVNRCRELGITEIHQGVRKKLECLEKIIAGYGTEEEGYSLENAAYIGDDILDIQCLQPIREAGGLTGCPADAVPEEKELCEYKIGR
;
A
#
# COMPACT_ATOMS: atom_id res chain seq x y z
N MET A 1 -0.59 18.18 0.40
CA MET A 1 0.58 17.57 -0.27
C MET A 1 0.69 16.10 0.15
N ILE A 2 0.81 15.19 -0.80
CA ILE A 2 0.98 13.76 -0.51
C ILE A 2 2.37 13.53 0.08
N ARG A 3 2.40 12.85 1.21
CA ARG A 3 3.60 12.50 1.96
C ARG A 3 3.80 10.99 2.09
N PHE A 4 2.70 10.24 1.99
CA PHE A 4 2.69 8.80 2.17
C PHE A 4 2.06 8.11 0.96
N LEU A 5 2.70 7.05 0.47
CA LEU A 5 2.08 6.12 -0.47
C LEU A 5 1.87 4.79 0.24
N VAL A 6 0.62 4.48 0.52
CA VAL A 6 0.20 3.25 1.21
C VAL A 6 -0.22 2.22 0.18
N MET A 7 0.34 1.02 0.29
CA MET A 7 0.09 -0.05 -0.68
C MET A 7 -0.26 -1.35 0.03
N ASP A 8 -1.27 -2.03 -0.49
CA ASP A 8 -1.46 -3.45 -0.25
C ASP A 8 -0.44 -4.27 -1.08
N VAL A 9 -0.33 -5.56 -0.86
CA VAL A 9 0.62 -6.42 -1.57
C VAL A 9 -0.06 -7.32 -2.58
N ASP A 10 -0.83 -8.30 -2.09
CA ASP A 10 -1.42 -9.32 -2.96
C ASP A 10 -2.50 -8.72 -3.87
N GLY A 11 -2.28 -8.78 -5.18
CA GLY A 11 -3.15 -8.18 -6.18
C GLY A 11 -2.86 -6.71 -6.51
N THR A 12 -2.05 -6.02 -5.71
CA THR A 12 -1.63 -4.63 -5.93
C THR A 12 -0.20 -4.55 -6.43
N LEU A 13 0.76 -5.02 -5.63
CA LEU A 13 2.18 -5.12 -6.00
C LEU A 13 2.53 -6.46 -6.67
N THR A 14 1.69 -7.46 -6.50
CA THR A 14 1.81 -8.78 -7.16
C THR A 14 0.69 -8.97 -8.18
N ASP A 15 0.75 -10.09 -8.90
CA ASP A 15 -0.27 -10.52 -9.86
C ASP A 15 -1.57 -11.05 -9.20
N GLY A 16 -1.63 -11.07 -7.87
CA GLY A 16 -2.79 -11.56 -7.12
C GLY A 16 -2.89 -13.09 -7.03
N MET A 17 -1.95 -13.81 -7.62
CA MET A 17 -1.91 -15.28 -7.59
C MET A 17 -1.13 -15.78 -6.38
N ILE A 18 -1.51 -16.94 -5.90
CA ILE A 18 -0.81 -17.65 -4.81
C ILE A 18 -0.10 -18.87 -5.41
N TYR A 19 1.21 -18.89 -5.31
CA TYR A 19 2.05 -19.99 -5.78
C TYR A 19 2.38 -20.91 -4.61
N MET A 20 1.60 -21.98 -4.45
CA MET A 20 1.70 -22.91 -3.32
C MET A 20 2.59 -24.11 -3.64
N GLY A 21 3.48 -24.46 -2.70
CA GLY A 21 4.22 -25.70 -2.67
C GLY A 21 3.76 -26.59 -1.51
N GLU A 22 4.44 -27.71 -1.30
CA GLU A 22 4.10 -28.68 -0.23
C GLU A 22 4.21 -28.05 1.18
N THR A 23 5.13 -27.08 1.37
CA THR A 23 5.41 -26.48 2.67
C THR A 23 4.81 -25.09 2.83
N GLY A 24 4.01 -24.61 1.88
CA GLY A 24 3.37 -23.30 1.89
C GLY A 24 3.66 -22.48 0.63
N GLU A 25 3.56 -21.17 0.74
CA GLU A 25 3.81 -20.27 -0.38
C GLU A 25 5.26 -20.34 -0.85
N MET A 26 5.46 -20.56 -2.16
CA MET A 26 6.77 -20.71 -2.77
C MET A 26 7.38 -19.40 -3.25
N CYS A 27 6.58 -18.54 -3.89
CA CYS A 27 7.05 -17.30 -4.49
C CYS A 27 5.92 -16.29 -4.68
N LYS A 28 6.31 -15.05 -4.97
CA LYS A 28 5.44 -13.98 -5.44
C LYS A 28 6.10 -13.31 -6.65
N ALA A 29 5.27 -12.88 -7.59
CA ALA A 29 5.72 -12.12 -8.76
C ALA A 29 5.54 -10.62 -8.53
N PHE A 30 6.65 -9.87 -8.54
CA PHE A 30 6.67 -8.41 -8.41
C PHE A 30 7.09 -7.75 -9.71
N SER A 31 6.54 -6.57 -9.97
CA SER A 31 6.94 -5.75 -11.12
C SER A 31 8.26 -5.02 -10.86
N ILE A 32 9.19 -5.14 -11.79
CA ILE A 32 10.45 -4.37 -11.76
C ILE A 32 10.16 -2.86 -11.89
N LYS A 33 9.14 -2.48 -12.67
CA LYS A 33 8.76 -1.08 -12.87
C LYS A 33 8.24 -0.44 -11.59
N ASP A 34 7.40 -1.16 -10.86
CA ASP A 34 6.93 -0.72 -9.54
C ASP A 34 8.11 -0.56 -8.58
N GLY A 35 9.03 -1.53 -8.58
CA GLY A 35 10.23 -1.47 -7.76
C GLY A 35 11.09 -0.25 -8.05
N CYS A 36 11.27 0.12 -9.31
CA CYS A 36 11.99 1.33 -9.70
C CYS A 36 11.28 2.59 -9.17
N GLY A 37 9.97 2.68 -9.34
CA GLY A 37 9.18 3.80 -8.84
C GLY A 37 9.30 3.96 -7.32
N ILE A 38 9.16 2.86 -6.59
CA ILE A 38 9.21 2.86 -5.12
C ILE A 38 10.60 3.24 -4.61
N LYS A 39 11.65 2.67 -5.22
CA LYS A 39 13.03 2.83 -4.75
C LYS A 39 13.64 4.18 -5.11
N GLU A 40 13.33 4.68 -6.30
CA GLU A 40 13.97 5.88 -6.85
C GLU A 40 13.06 7.11 -6.79
N LEU A 41 11.84 7.02 -7.36
CA LEU A 41 10.99 8.19 -7.52
C LEU A 41 10.32 8.67 -6.23
N LEU A 42 9.89 7.76 -5.35
CA LEU A 42 9.24 8.16 -4.10
C LEU A 42 10.19 8.94 -3.18
N PRO A 43 11.42 8.47 -2.90
CA PRO A 43 12.35 9.21 -2.06
C PRO A 43 12.73 10.57 -2.63
N GLU A 44 12.96 10.67 -3.95
CA GLU A 44 13.27 11.94 -4.62
C GLU A 44 12.17 12.99 -4.45
N ASN A 45 10.92 12.55 -4.32
CA ASN A 45 9.77 13.42 -4.10
C ASN A 45 9.36 13.54 -2.63
N GLY A 46 10.15 13.00 -1.72
CA GLY A 46 9.90 13.04 -0.28
C GLY A 46 8.66 12.25 0.15
N ILE A 47 8.27 11.23 -0.62
CA ILE A 47 7.12 10.36 -0.33
C ILE A 47 7.60 9.09 0.36
N ILE A 48 6.98 8.74 1.47
CA ILE A 48 7.29 7.57 2.28
C ILE A 48 6.40 6.40 1.84
N PRO A 49 6.98 5.29 1.33
CA PRO A 49 6.22 4.10 1.03
C PRO A 49 5.84 3.35 2.31
N ILE A 50 4.60 2.92 2.41
CA ILE A 50 4.05 2.15 3.53
C ILE A 50 3.37 0.90 2.99
N ILE A 51 3.72 -0.26 3.53
CA ILE A 51 3.04 -1.53 3.23
C ILE A 51 2.12 -1.89 4.39
N ILE A 52 0.84 -2.09 4.08
CA ILE A 52 -0.16 -2.60 5.02
C ILE A 52 -0.89 -3.76 4.34
N THR A 53 -0.69 -4.97 4.82
CA THR A 53 -1.24 -6.18 4.22
C THR A 53 -1.78 -7.15 5.28
N ALA A 54 -2.83 -7.88 4.93
CA ALA A 54 -3.45 -8.85 5.86
C ALA A 54 -2.64 -10.14 5.99
N ARG A 55 -1.92 -10.56 4.96
CA ARG A 55 -1.10 -11.76 4.97
C ARG A 55 0.28 -11.48 5.53
N GLU A 56 0.91 -12.53 6.06
CA GLU A 56 2.30 -12.51 6.49
C GLU A 56 3.15 -13.34 5.53
N SER A 57 4.26 -12.77 5.07
CA SER A 57 5.17 -13.42 4.14
C SER A 57 6.59 -12.89 4.30
N ARG A 58 7.54 -13.79 4.51
CA ARG A 58 8.97 -13.44 4.51
C ARG A 58 9.42 -12.93 3.15
N ILE A 59 8.79 -13.39 2.07
CA ILE A 59 9.05 -12.95 0.69
C ILE A 59 8.79 -11.43 0.58
N VAL A 60 7.69 -10.95 1.16
CA VAL A 60 7.35 -9.52 1.19
C VAL A 60 8.40 -8.72 1.95
N VAL A 61 8.83 -9.20 3.11
CA VAL A 61 9.89 -8.55 3.90
C VAL A 61 11.18 -8.41 3.10
N ASN A 62 11.59 -9.49 2.42
CA ASN A 62 12.79 -9.49 1.59
C ASN A 62 12.68 -8.48 0.44
N ARG A 63 11.53 -8.45 -0.26
CA ARG A 63 11.29 -7.51 -1.35
C ARG A 63 11.29 -6.07 -0.86
N CYS A 64 10.61 -5.78 0.23
CA CYS A 64 10.56 -4.45 0.83
C CYS A 64 11.95 -3.96 1.24
N ARG A 65 12.75 -4.83 1.84
CA ARG A 65 14.14 -4.50 2.21
C ARG A 65 14.98 -4.14 1.00
N GLU A 66 14.84 -4.89 -0.08
CA GLU A 66 15.49 -4.63 -1.37
C GLU A 66 15.12 -3.26 -1.94
N LEU A 67 13.87 -2.84 -1.77
CA LEU A 67 13.34 -1.55 -2.22
C LEU A 67 13.56 -0.39 -1.23
N GLY A 68 14.15 -0.65 -0.07
CA GLY A 68 14.37 0.38 0.94
C GLY A 68 13.12 0.76 1.73
N ILE A 69 12.06 -0.03 1.68
CA ILE A 69 10.84 0.20 2.46
C ILE A 69 11.09 -0.23 3.90
N THR A 70 10.86 0.66 4.85
CA THR A 70 11.00 0.39 6.30
C THR A 70 9.65 0.24 7.00
N GLU A 71 8.59 0.85 6.48
CA GLU A 71 7.23 0.75 7.00
C GLU A 71 6.52 -0.46 6.42
N ILE A 72 6.67 -1.61 7.08
CA ILE A 72 6.12 -2.90 6.65
C ILE A 72 5.23 -3.43 7.76
N HIS A 73 3.93 -3.47 7.52
CA HIS A 73 2.93 -3.93 8.47
C HIS A 73 2.15 -5.09 7.88
N GLN A 74 2.44 -6.30 8.34
CA GLN A 74 1.80 -7.54 7.92
C GLN A 74 0.84 -8.07 8.98
N GLY A 75 -0.06 -8.97 8.59
CA GLY A 75 -1.06 -9.54 9.50
C GLY A 75 -2.09 -8.52 9.97
N VAL A 76 -2.31 -7.45 9.21
CA VAL A 76 -3.17 -6.33 9.58
C VAL A 76 -4.54 -6.44 8.89
N ARG A 77 -5.60 -6.58 9.67
CA ARG A 77 -6.97 -6.54 9.15
C ARG A 77 -7.64 -5.19 9.39
N LYS A 78 -7.32 -4.52 10.50
CA LYS A 78 -7.77 -3.14 10.79
C LYS A 78 -6.79 -2.13 10.18
N LYS A 79 -6.82 -2.02 8.85
CA LYS A 79 -5.84 -1.25 8.09
C LYS A 79 -5.91 0.24 8.38
N LEU A 80 -7.09 0.81 8.55
CA LEU A 80 -7.25 2.24 8.83
C LEU A 80 -6.62 2.62 10.18
N GLU A 81 -6.90 1.87 11.23
CA GLU A 81 -6.32 2.10 12.56
C GLU A 81 -4.79 2.02 12.53
N CYS A 82 -4.26 1.03 11.80
CA CYS A 82 -2.82 0.89 11.58
C CYS A 82 -2.24 2.11 10.87
N LEU A 83 -2.87 2.56 9.79
CA LEU A 83 -2.42 3.71 9.01
C LEU A 83 -2.43 5.00 9.82
N GLU A 84 -3.48 5.25 10.58
CA GLU A 84 -3.59 6.44 11.43
C GLU A 84 -2.48 6.49 12.49
N LYS A 85 -2.14 5.36 13.10
CA LYS A 85 -1.02 5.26 14.04
C LYS A 85 0.33 5.53 13.37
N ILE A 86 0.55 5.02 12.16
CA ILE A 86 1.79 5.26 11.41
C ILE A 86 1.93 6.75 11.10
N ILE A 87 0.89 7.36 10.54
CA ILE A 87 0.89 8.78 10.16
C ILE A 87 1.13 9.67 11.37
N ALA A 88 0.46 9.39 12.49
CA ALA A 88 0.65 10.12 13.74
C ALA A 88 2.10 10.09 14.23
N GLY A 89 2.80 8.98 14.02
CA GLY A 89 4.22 8.82 14.40
C GLY A 89 5.20 9.69 13.59
N TYR A 90 4.80 10.17 12.42
CA TYR A 90 5.62 11.07 11.58
C TYR A 90 5.41 12.54 11.88
N GLY A 91 4.37 12.90 12.62
CA GLY A 91 4.09 14.27 13.02
C GLY A 91 5.12 14.80 14.02
N THR A 92 5.33 16.11 13.99
CA THR A 92 6.11 16.85 14.99
C THR A 92 5.19 17.81 15.76
N GLU A 93 5.71 18.49 16.77
CA GLU A 93 4.93 19.54 17.47
C GLU A 93 4.53 20.70 16.54
N GLU A 94 5.30 20.92 15.48
CA GLU A 94 5.10 22.03 14.54
C GLU A 94 4.33 21.61 13.29
N GLU A 95 4.43 20.32 12.87
CA GLU A 95 3.83 19.80 11.64
C GLU A 95 3.17 18.44 11.90
N GLY A 96 1.85 18.38 11.74
CA GLY A 96 1.07 17.15 11.79
C GLY A 96 0.68 16.67 10.40
N TYR A 97 0.50 15.35 10.27
CA TYR A 97 -0.02 14.72 9.06
C TYR A 97 -1.36 14.05 9.32
N SER A 98 -2.19 13.97 8.29
CA SER A 98 -3.51 13.35 8.34
C SER A 98 -3.75 12.51 7.07
N LEU A 99 -4.94 11.94 6.94
CA LEU A 99 -5.31 11.14 5.76
C LEU A 99 -5.28 11.93 4.46
N GLU A 100 -5.40 13.26 4.49
CA GLU A 100 -5.24 14.11 3.30
C GLU A 100 -3.83 14.04 2.68
N ASN A 101 -2.83 13.66 3.48
CA ASN A 101 -1.44 13.52 3.06
C ASN A 101 -1.12 12.11 2.53
N ALA A 102 -2.10 11.22 2.49
CA ALA A 102 -1.94 9.84 2.03
C ALA A 102 -2.49 9.63 0.62
N ALA A 103 -1.75 8.85 -0.15
CA ALA A 103 -2.24 8.15 -1.32
C ALA A 103 -2.33 6.66 -0.98
N TYR A 104 -3.41 5.99 -1.35
CA TYR A 104 -3.63 4.57 -1.05
C TYR A 104 -3.93 3.79 -2.31
N ILE A 105 -3.25 2.65 -2.47
CA ILE A 105 -3.49 1.70 -3.57
C ILE A 105 -3.82 0.34 -2.97
N GLY A 106 -4.97 -0.20 -3.32
CA GLY A 106 -5.43 -1.54 -2.91
C GLY A 106 -6.31 -2.19 -3.95
N ASP A 107 -6.64 -3.46 -3.76
CA ASP A 107 -7.44 -4.25 -4.71
C ASP A 107 -8.57 -5.06 -4.06
N ASP A 108 -8.69 -5.04 -2.73
CA ASP A 108 -9.57 -5.94 -1.97
C ASP A 108 -10.47 -5.17 -0.99
N ILE A 109 -11.55 -5.83 -0.57
CA ILE A 109 -12.58 -5.30 0.35
C ILE A 109 -11.97 -4.73 1.64
N LEU A 110 -10.90 -5.33 2.16
CA LEU A 110 -10.21 -4.82 3.36
C LEU A 110 -9.59 -3.43 3.16
N ASP A 111 -9.33 -3.04 1.92
CA ASP A 111 -8.75 -1.74 1.60
C ASP A 111 -9.79 -0.61 1.62
N ILE A 112 -11.08 -0.94 1.46
CA ILE A 112 -12.19 0.03 1.46
C ILE A 112 -12.20 0.86 2.74
N GLN A 113 -11.88 0.25 3.88
CA GLN A 113 -11.79 0.95 5.16
C GLN A 113 -10.80 2.12 5.18
N CYS A 114 -9.80 2.09 4.29
CA CYS A 114 -8.82 3.17 4.11
C CYS A 114 -9.18 4.08 2.94
N LEU A 115 -9.61 3.51 1.83
CA LEU A 115 -9.91 4.26 0.60
C LEU A 115 -10.98 5.32 0.81
N GLN A 116 -12.09 4.97 1.45
CA GLN A 116 -13.17 5.92 1.68
C GLN A 116 -12.76 7.09 2.58
N PRO A 117 -12.18 6.87 3.79
CA PRO A 117 -11.75 7.99 4.64
C PRO A 117 -10.66 8.86 4.01
N ILE A 118 -9.72 8.26 3.27
CA ILE A 118 -8.67 9.01 2.57
C ILE A 118 -9.27 9.91 1.50
N ARG A 119 -10.19 9.39 0.69
CA ARG A 119 -10.89 10.17 -0.32
C ARG A 119 -11.69 11.33 0.29
N GLU A 120 -12.42 11.07 1.37
CA GLU A 120 -13.20 12.09 2.08
C GLU A 120 -12.31 13.18 2.70
N ALA A 121 -11.10 12.82 3.12
CA ALA A 121 -10.11 13.75 3.67
C ALA A 121 -9.37 14.58 2.60
N GLY A 122 -9.53 14.26 1.31
CA GLY A 122 -8.84 14.93 0.21
C GLY A 122 -7.50 14.29 -0.19
N GLY A 123 -7.20 13.09 0.30
CA GLY A 123 -6.08 12.27 -0.18
C GLY A 123 -6.37 11.62 -1.53
N LEU A 124 -5.44 10.83 -2.03
CA LEU A 124 -5.56 10.17 -3.33
C LEU A 124 -5.85 8.67 -3.17
N THR A 125 -6.68 8.15 -4.06
CA THR A 125 -7.04 6.72 -4.06
C THR A 125 -6.85 6.10 -5.43
N GLY A 126 -6.26 4.90 -5.46
CA GLY A 126 -6.01 4.14 -6.67
C GLY A 126 -6.27 2.65 -6.48
N CYS A 127 -6.61 1.98 -7.55
CA CYS A 127 -6.76 0.53 -7.57
C CYS A 127 -6.32 -0.06 -8.90
N PRO A 128 -5.90 -1.35 -8.92
CA PRO A 128 -5.70 -2.06 -10.17
C PRO A 128 -7.01 -2.16 -10.97
N ALA A 129 -6.88 -2.30 -12.29
CA ALA A 129 -8.03 -2.41 -13.19
C ALA A 129 -8.92 -3.64 -12.92
N ASP A 130 -8.36 -4.68 -12.27
CA ASP A 130 -9.03 -5.90 -11.87
C ASP A 130 -9.48 -5.93 -10.39
N ALA A 131 -9.41 -4.79 -9.69
CA ALA A 131 -9.93 -4.66 -8.33
C ALA A 131 -11.45 -4.94 -8.26
N VAL A 132 -11.94 -5.25 -7.06
CA VAL A 132 -13.38 -5.48 -6.86
C VAL A 132 -14.19 -4.23 -7.20
N PRO A 133 -15.45 -4.39 -7.71
CA PRO A 133 -16.25 -3.25 -8.17
C PRO A 133 -16.43 -2.15 -7.12
N GLU A 134 -16.59 -2.52 -5.86
CA GLU A 134 -16.78 -1.58 -4.75
C GLU A 134 -15.58 -0.65 -4.57
N GLU A 135 -14.37 -1.14 -4.78
CA GLU A 135 -13.16 -0.32 -4.74
C GLU A 135 -13.05 0.61 -5.95
N LYS A 136 -13.40 0.11 -7.14
CA LYS A 136 -13.34 0.91 -8.37
C LYS A 136 -14.17 2.18 -8.29
N GLU A 137 -15.26 2.16 -7.54
CA GLU A 137 -16.11 3.32 -7.33
C GLU A 137 -15.46 4.38 -6.40
N LEU A 138 -14.60 3.92 -5.48
CA LEU A 138 -13.90 4.78 -4.52
C LEU A 138 -12.58 5.31 -5.06
N CYS A 139 -12.02 4.70 -6.09
CA CYS A 139 -10.72 5.05 -6.61
C CYS A 139 -10.78 6.08 -7.73
N GLU A 140 -9.99 7.14 -7.60
CA GLU A 140 -9.81 8.15 -8.64
C GLU A 140 -8.91 7.65 -9.77
N TYR A 141 -7.91 6.84 -9.41
CA TYR A 141 -6.92 6.32 -10.35
C TYR A 141 -7.09 4.81 -10.54
N LYS A 142 -7.24 4.38 -11.79
CA LYS A 142 -7.26 2.97 -12.17
C LYS A 142 -5.95 2.64 -12.87
N ILE A 143 -5.20 1.72 -12.29
CA ILE A 143 -3.87 1.36 -12.75
C ILE A 143 -3.96 0.12 -13.62
N GLY A 144 -3.54 0.23 -14.89
CA GLY A 144 -3.41 -0.92 -15.77
C GLY A 144 -2.21 -1.79 -15.39
N ARG A 145 -2.32 -3.07 -15.68
CA ARG A 145 -1.19 -4.02 -15.56
C ARG A 145 -0.56 -4.27 -16.90
#